data_70743df193a9a949a4db40d7b17458de
#
_entry.id   70743df193a9a949a4db40d7b17458de
#
_cell.length_a   1.000
_cell.length_b   1.000
_cell.length_c   1.000
_cell.angle_alpha   90.00
_cell.angle_beta   90.00
_cell.angle_gamma   90.00
#
_symmetry.space_group_name_H-M   'P 1'
#
loop_
_entity.id
_entity.type
_entity.pdbx_description
1 polymer ?
#
loop_
_entity_poly.entity_id
_entity_poly.type
_entity_poly.pdbx_seq_one_letter_code
_entity_poly.pdbx_strand_id
1 'polypeptide(L)'
;RQRQMCIRDSYTGQVNIYTSKDFFFHTFIQRLKEKGITSGVHTYADCPVIHDSIATFCTIRRPIRQVLERALKKSDNLCAESMFYHLAAQHAPHHRVTADDGTDAIADFMKTVLGFNPDNYKIVDGSGVSLYNYISPRLLLEYLKYAYYHRDIFLPLYDALPIAGVDGTLQYRMKQTKARGNVRAKTGSVTGVSSLAGYVKGADGHQLAFVIINQNVLKLSRARVFQDKVCDILSR
;
A
#
# COMPACT_ATOMS: atom_id res chain seq x y z
N ARG A 1 40.82 -25.21 -17.30
CA ARG A 1 39.37 -25.51 -17.43
C ARG A 1 38.61 -24.28 -17.02
N GLN A 2 38.24 -23.42 -17.98
CA GLN A 2 37.28 -22.33 -17.76
C GLN A 2 35.91 -22.97 -17.49
N ARG A 3 35.35 -22.72 -16.30
CA ARG A 3 33.95 -22.99 -16.05
C ARG A 3 33.15 -21.91 -16.81
N GLN A 4 32.47 -22.32 -17.87
CA GLN A 4 31.37 -21.53 -18.42
C GLN A 4 30.33 -21.38 -17.32
N MET A 5 30.25 -20.19 -16.73
CA MET A 5 29.07 -19.80 -15.94
C MET A 5 27.94 -19.67 -16.95
N CYS A 6 26.90 -20.50 -16.81
CA CYS A 6 25.64 -20.27 -17.49
C CYS A 6 25.08 -18.92 -16.98
N ILE A 7 25.29 -17.88 -17.77
CA ILE A 7 24.61 -16.58 -17.55
C ILE A 7 23.15 -16.86 -17.91
N ARG A 8 22.26 -16.77 -16.93
CA ARG A 8 20.84 -16.71 -17.24
C ARG A 8 20.61 -15.43 -18.04
N ASP A 9 20.09 -15.56 -19.25
CA ASP A 9 19.88 -14.46 -20.19
C ASP A 9 18.89 -13.40 -19.73
N SER A 10 18.20 -13.62 -18.62
CA SER A 10 17.32 -12.64 -17.98
C SER A 10 17.35 -12.77 -16.45
N TYR A 11 17.57 -11.67 -15.77
CA TYR A 11 17.44 -11.54 -14.34
C TYR A 11 16.42 -10.46 -14.03
N THR A 12 15.41 -10.80 -13.24
CA THR A 12 14.44 -9.82 -12.74
C THR A 12 14.69 -9.60 -11.25
N GLY A 13 14.97 -8.38 -10.88
CA GLY A 13 15.23 -7.99 -9.50
C GLY A 13 14.73 -6.59 -9.21
N GLN A 14 14.69 -6.24 -7.94
CA GLN A 14 14.42 -4.87 -7.48
C GLN A 14 15.74 -4.24 -7.06
N VAL A 15 15.98 -3.00 -7.52
CA VAL A 15 17.15 -2.21 -7.18
C VAL A 15 16.73 -0.85 -6.67
N ASN A 16 17.48 -0.33 -5.70
CA ASN A 16 17.31 1.05 -5.28
C ASN A 16 17.91 2.00 -6.31
N ILE A 17 17.21 3.10 -6.56
CA ILE A 17 17.68 4.19 -7.40
C ILE A 17 18.03 5.35 -6.48
N TYR A 18 19.32 5.67 -6.38
CA TYR A 18 19.82 6.70 -5.47
C TYR A 18 19.38 8.11 -5.89
N THR A 19 19.46 8.42 -7.20
CA THR A 19 19.04 9.71 -7.78
C THR A 19 17.87 9.46 -8.74
N SER A 20 16.66 9.41 -8.21
CA SER A 20 15.46 9.10 -9.00
C SER A 20 15.20 10.11 -10.12
N LYS A 21 15.52 11.39 -9.90
CA LYS A 21 15.37 12.46 -10.89
C LYS A 21 16.32 12.24 -12.08
N ASP A 22 17.60 12.01 -11.82
CA ASP A 22 18.60 11.76 -12.86
C ASP A 22 18.27 10.48 -13.64
N PHE A 23 17.85 9.43 -12.94
CA PHE A 23 17.42 8.18 -13.57
C PHE A 23 16.21 8.38 -14.48
N PHE A 24 15.23 9.17 -14.07
CA PHE A 24 14.07 9.51 -14.88
C PHE A 24 14.50 10.20 -16.18
N PHE A 25 15.29 11.26 -16.07
CA PHE A 25 15.75 12.01 -17.25
C PHE A 25 16.63 11.18 -18.17
N HIS A 26 17.58 10.41 -17.60
CA HIS A 26 18.40 9.49 -18.39
C HIS A 26 17.53 8.49 -19.18
N THR A 27 16.59 7.86 -18.49
CA THR A 27 15.67 6.89 -19.13
C THR A 27 14.80 7.55 -20.19
N PHE A 28 14.29 8.75 -19.93
CA PHE A 28 13.48 9.51 -20.88
C PHE A 28 14.27 9.83 -22.15
N ILE A 29 15.49 10.36 -22.02
CA ILE A 29 16.35 10.67 -23.18
C ILE A 29 16.68 9.40 -23.97
N GLN A 30 16.97 8.28 -23.29
CA GLN A 30 17.23 7.01 -23.94
C GLN A 30 16.00 6.55 -24.75
N ARG A 31 14.78 6.66 -24.21
CA ARG A 31 13.53 6.32 -24.91
C ARG A 31 13.27 7.22 -26.11
N LEU A 32 13.60 8.51 -26.05
CA LEU A 32 13.53 9.41 -27.19
C LEU A 32 14.48 8.94 -28.31
N LYS A 33 15.74 8.60 -27.98
CA LYS A 33 16.70 8.09 -28.94
C LYS A 33 16.25 6.80 -29.63
N GLU A 34 15.65 5.86 -28.88
CA GLU A 34 15.07 4.62 -29.41
C GLU A 34 13.92 4.90 -30.40
N LYS A 35 13.26 6.06 -30.31
CA LYS A 35 12.21 6.53 -31.22
C LYS A 35 12.75 7.41 -32.36
N GLY A 36 14.07 7.51 -32.52
CA GLY A 36 14.70 8.34 -33.55
C GLY A 36 14.70 9.84 -33.24
N ILE A 37 14.32 10.24 -32.04
CA ILE A 37 14.35 11.64 -31.61
C ILE A 37 15.68 11.90 -30.94
N THR A 38 16.55 12.62 -31.64
CA THR A 38 17.87 13.04 -31.12
C THR A 38 17.82 14.51 -30.77
N SER A 39 18.37 14.88 -29.65
CA SER A 39 18.59 16.26 -29.23
C SER A 39 20.02 16.43 -28.72
N GLY A 40 20.52 17.66 -28.69
CA GLY A 40 21.89 17.96 -28.27
C GLY A 40 22.12 17.78 -26.76
N VAL A 41 22.80 18.72 -26.13
CA VAL A 41 23.05 18.68 -24.68
C VAL A 41 21.73 18.79 -23.91
N HIS A 42 21.52 17.90 -22.93
CA HIS A 42 20.33 17.89 -22.08
C HIS A 42 20.72 18.43 -20.70
N THR A 43 20.06 19.49 -20.29
CA THR A 43 20.08 19.99 -18.93
C THR A 43 18.67 20.09 -18.41
N TYR A 44 18.48 19.87 -17.12
CA TYR A 44 17.23 20.13 -16.45
C TYR A 44 17.46 21.00 -15.22
N ALA A 45 16.51 21.85 -14.93
CA ALA A 45 16.53 22.70 -13.75
C ALA A 45 15.16 22.68 -13.09
N ASP A 46 15.14 22.91 -11.79
CA ASP A 46 13.89 23.19 -11.08
C ASP A 46 13.51 24.64 -11.44
N CYS A 47 12.44 24.81 -12.20
CA CYS A 47 11.91 26.13 -12.48
C CYS A 47 10.47 26.24 -11.94
N PRO A 48 10.06 27.43 -11.51
CA PRO A 48 8.66 27.67 -11.16
C PRO A 48 7.78 27.45 -12.40
N VAL A 49 6.67 26.75 -12.23
CA VAL A 49 5.68 26.53 -13.29
C VAL A 49 4.95 27.82 -13.56
N ILE A 50 5.10 28.38 -14.77
CA ILE A 50 4.36 29.54 -15.23
C ILE A 50 3.15 29.00 -15.99
N HIS A 51 1.98 29.02 -15.37
CA HIS A 51 0.75 28.35 -15.87
C HIS A 51 0.32 28.80 -17.27
N ASP A 52 0.52 30.07 -17.62
CA ASP A 52 0.05 30.63 -18.90
C ASP A 52 0.88 30.19 -20.12
N SER A 53 2.02 29.51 -19.90
CA SER A 53 2.94 29.12 -20.99
C SER A 53 3.01 27.60 -21.18
N ILE A 54 2.18 26.80 -20.48
CA ILE A 54 2.26 25.35 -20.50
C ILE A 54 1.04 24.74 -21.18
N ALA A 55 1.28 24.01 -22.27
CA ALA A 55 0.28 23.18 -22.90
C ALA A 55 0.42 21.72 -22.46
N THR A 56 -0.66 21.13 -21.97
CA THR A 56 -0.70 19.70 -21.67
C THR A 56 -0.91 18.91 -22.96
N PHE A 57 0.09 18.17 -23.42
CA PHE A 57 0.00 17.35 -24.63
C PHE A 57 -0.34 15.87 -24.35
N CYS A 58 -0.18 15.42 -23.10
CA CYS A 58 -0.52 14.05 -22.70
C CYS A 58 -0.94 14.00 -21.24
N THR A 59 -2.03 13.30 -20.95
CA THR A 59 -2.47 13.01 -19.60
C THR A 59 -2.61 11.51 -19.42
N ILE A 60 -1.85 10.92 -18.49
CA ILE A 60 -1.97 9.52 -18.12
C ILE A 60 -2.86 9.42 -16.87
N ARG A 61 -4.01 8.75 -17.02
CA ARG A 61 -4.93 8.51 -15.90
C ARG A 61 -4.87 7.04 -15.47
N ARG A 62 -4.80 6.80 -14.18
CA ARG A 62 -4.91 5.46 -13.59
C ARG A 62 -6.08 5.44 -12.62
N PRO A 63 -7.03 4.51 -12.78
CA PRO A 63 -8.11 4.35 -11.82
C PRO A 63 -7.55 4.03 -10.44
N ILE A 64 -8.11 4.65 -9.40
CA ILE A 64 -7.70 4.41 -8.00
C ILE A 64 -7.75 2.92 -7.64
N ARG A 65 -8.69 2.17 -8.22
CA ARG A 65 -8.81 0.72 -8.02
C ARG A 65 -7.51 -0.03 -8.36
N GLN A 66 -6.83 0.33 -9.45
CA GLN A 66 -5.55 -0.30 -9.83
C GLN A 66 -4.44 0.00 -8.83
N VAL A 67 -4.39 1.24 -8.33
CA VAL A 67 -3.42 1.65 -7.31
C VAL A 67 -3.68 0.91 -6.00
N LEU A 68 -4.95 0.85 -5.58
CA LEU A 68 -5.40 0.16 -4.37
C LEU A 68 -5.10 -1.35 -4.43
N GLU A 69 -5.42 -1.99 -5.55
CA GLU A 69 -5.15 -3.42 -5.75
C GLU A 69 -3.65 -3.72 -5.65
N ARG A 70 -2.81 -2.90 -6.25
CA ARG A 70 -1.36 -3.05 -6.18
C ARG A 70 -0.84 -2.80 -4.75
N ALA A 71 -1.32 -1.76 -4.07
CA ALA A 71 -0.96 -1.46 -2.69
C ALA A 71 -1.33 -2.61 -1.74
N LEU A 72 -2.49 -3.22 -1.92
CA LEU A 72 -3.00 -4.25 -1.01
C LEU A 72 -2.50 -5.65 -1.38
N LYS A 73 -2.68 -6.12 -2.62
CA LYS A 73 -2.29 -7.48 -3.04
C LYS A 73 -0.78 -7.68 -3.11
N LYS A 74 -0.04 -6.69 -3.59
CA LYS A 74 1.43 -6.75 -3.71
C LYS A 74 2.14 -6.14 -2.51
N SER A 75 1.40 -5.47 -1.61
CA SER A 75 1.97 -4.69 -0.50
C SER A 75 2.99 -3.66 -1.01
N ASP A 76 2.62 -2.94 -2.08
CA ASP A 76 3.47 -1.97 -2.75
C ASP A 76 3.45 -0.65 -1.97
N ASN A 77 4.58 -0.34 -1.32
CA ASN A 77 4.72 0.84 -0.47
C ASN A 77 4.61 2.13 -1.27
N LEU A 78 5.14 2.18 -2.50
CA LEU A 78 5.04 3.36 -3.34
C LEU A 78 3.59 3.72 -3.68
N CYS A 79 2.76 2.71 -3.94
CA CYS A 79 1.34 2.93 -4.17
C CYS A 79 0.63 3.44 -2.90
N ALA A 80 1.00 2.93 -1.72
CA ALA A 80 0.45 3.40 -0.45
C ALA A 80 0.87 4.85 -0.15
N GLU A 81 2.14 5.19 -0.32
CA GLU A 81 2.63 6.57 -0.20
C GLU A 81 1.97 7.50 -1.22
N SER A 82 1.79 7.06 -2.45
CA SER A 82 1.12 7.87 -3.48
C SER A 82 -0.32 8.19 -3.09
N MET A 83 -1.05 7.25 -2.49
CA MET A 83 -2.40 7.49 -1.98
C MET A 83 -2.39 8.45 -0.78
N PHE A 84 -1.41 8.33 0.11
CA PHE A 84 -1.23 9.22 1.25
C PHE A 84 -0.97 10.66 0.82
N TYR A 85 -0.05 10.89 -0.12
CA TYR A 85 0.20 12.22 -0.66
C TYR A 85 -0.95 12.74 -1.53
N HIS A 86 -1.73 11.87 -2.16
CA HIS A 86 -2.94 12.29 -2.86
C HIS A 86 -4.01 12.78 -1.88
N LEU A 87 -4.16 12.10 -0.73
CA LEU A 87 -5.02 12.56 0.36
C LEU A 87 -4.55 13.92 0.91
N ALA A 88 -3.23 14.07 1.12
CA ALA A 88 -2.62 15.35 1.51
C ALA A 88 -2.97 16.48 0.53
N ALA A 89 -2.88 16.22 -0.78
CA ALA A 89 -3.19 17.20 -1.82
C ALA A 89 -4.69 17.57 -1.88
N GLN A 90 -5.57 16.68 -1.49
CA GLN A 90 -7.00 16.98 -1.35
C GLN A 90 -7.29 17.83 -0.12
N HIS A 91 -6.56 17.58 0.98
CA HIS A 91 -6.72 18.30 2.24
C HIS A 91 -6.13 19.70 2.19
N ALA A 92 -4.97 19.86 1.55
CA ALA A 92 -4.21 21.12 1.46
C ALA A 92 -3.92 21.52 -0.01
N PRO A 93 -4.94 21.94 -0.78
CA PRO A 93 -4.80 22.15 -2.23
C PRO A 93 -3.99 23.40 -2.63
N HIS A 94 -3.63 24.29 -1.69
CA HIS A 94 -3.08 25.62 -1.99
C HIS A 94 -1.57 25.74 -1.83
N HIS A 95 -0.87 24.66 -1.46
CA HIS A 95 0.59 24.65 -1.34
C HIS A 95 1.20 23.33 -1.76
N ARG A 96 2.54 23.27 -1.81
CA ARG A 96 3.24 22.00 -2.04
C ARG A 96 3.06 21.09 -0.81
N VAL A 97 2.37 19.98 -1.02
CA VAL A 97 2.01 19.06 0.07
C VAL A 97 3.22 18.40 0.73
N THR A 98 3.11 18.16 2.01
CA THR A 98 4.06 17.50 2.88
C THR A 98 3.46 16.22 3.48
N ALA A 99 4.24 15.46 4.22
CA ALA A 99 3.73 14.33 4.98
C ALA A 99 2.79 14.77 6.12
N ASP A 100 3.02 15.95 6.69
CA ASP A 100 2.18 16.50 7.76
C ASP A 100 0.75 16.77 7.26
N ASP A 101 0.58 17.29 6.04
CA ASP A 101 -0.76 17.48 5.44
C ASP A 101 -1.53 16.15 5.31
N GLY A 102 -0.81 15.06 4.98
CA GLY A 102 -1.40 13.72 4.92
C GLY A 102 -1.78 13.19 6.30
N THR A 103 -0.95 13.45 7.29
CA THR A 103 -1.19 13.11 8.69
C THR A 103 -2.40 13.87 9.22
N ASP A 104 -2.48 15.17 8.95
CA ASP A 104 -3.59 16.04 9.37
C ASP A 104 -4.90 15.59 8.73
N ALA A 105 -4.90 15.23 7.45
CA ALA A 105 -6.08 14.68 6.78
C ALA A 105 -6.60 13.39 7.45
N ILE A 106 -5.70 12.50 7.87
CA ILE A 106 -6.06 11.28 8.58
C ILE A 106 -6.55 11.60 9.99
N ALA A 107 -5.91 12.54 10.69
CA ALA A 107 -6.30 12.99 12.03
C ALA A 107 -7.70 13.61 12.03
N ASP A 108 -8.00 14.46 11.04
CA ASP A 108 -9.32 15.03 10.86
C ASP A 108 -10.40 13.97 10.64
N PHE A 109 -10.13 12.99 9.80
CA PHE A 109 -11.05 11.87 9.57
C PHE A 109 -11.26 11.06 10.86
N MET A 110 -10.18 10.74 11.58
CA MET A 110 -10.28 10.04 12.88
C MET A 110 -11.19 10.79 13.85
N LYS A 111 -11.02 12.11 13.94
CA LYS A 111 -11.78 12.96 14.89
C LYS A 111 -13.23 13.15 14.45
N THR A 112 -13.44 13.56 13.22
CA THR A 112 -14.76 14.03 12.74
C THR A 112 -15.68 12.88 12.35
N VAL A 113 -15.12 11.79 11.81
CA VAL A 113 -15.90 10.68 11.27
C VAL A 113 -15.91 9.48 12.22
N LEU A 114 -14.75 9.11 12.77
CA LEU A 114 -14.66 7.93 13.64
C LEU A 114 -14.83 8.26 15.13
N GLY A 115 -14.77 9.54 15.53
CA GLY A 115 -14.93 9.97 16.92
C GLY A 115 -13.74 9.61 17.84
N PHE A 116 -12.54 9.42 17.27
CA PHE A 116 -11.33 9.15 18.04
C PHE A 116 -10.53 10.44 18.28
N ASN A 117 -9.87 10.54 19.44
CA ASN A 117 -8.90 11.61 19.66
C ASN A 117 -7.59 11.28 18.93
N PRO A 118 -7.16 12.08 17.92
CA PRO A 118 -5.91 11.82 17.17
C PRO A 118 -4.65 11.84 18.03
N ASP A 119 -4.63 12.59 19.14
CA ASP A 119 -3.46 12.69 20.04
C ASP A 119 -3.07 11.34 20.68
N ASN A 120 -4.00 10.37 20.70
CA ASN A 120 -3.72 9.03 21.20
C ASN A 120 -3.01 8.14 20.17
N TYR A 121 -2.75 8.62 18.97
CA TYR A 121 -2.21 7.87 17.85
C TYR A 121 -1.09 8.66 17.17
N LYS A 122 -0.28 7.98 16.39
CA LYS A 122 0.73 8.64 15.56
C LYS A 122 0.81 7.92 14.22
N ILE A 123 0.58 8.67 13.15
CA ILE A 123 0.73 8.19 11.77
C ILE A 123 1.73 9.13 11.12
N VAL A 124 2.77 8.57 10.50
CA VAL A 124 3.86 9.36 9.92
C VAL A 124 4.14 9.02 8.47
N ASP A 125 3.57 7.92 7.96
CA ASP A 125 3.68 7.52 6.56
C ASP A 125 2.45 6.75 6.08
N GLY A 126 2.29 6.69 4.75
CA GLY A 126 1.20 5.95 4.12
C GLY A 126 1.45 4.44 4.01
N SER A 127 2.70 4.02 4.00
CA SER A 127 3.11 2.62 3.83
C SER A 127 3.05 1.80 5.11
N GLY A 128 3.08 2.47 6.28
CA GLY A 128 3.12 1.83 7.58
C GLY A 128 4.47 1.20 7.92
N VAL A 129 5.55 1.55 7.19
CA VAL A 129 6.90 0.99 7.41
C VAL A 129 7.62 1.67 8.58
N SER A 130 7.29 2.92 8.85
CA SER A 130 7.88 3.66 9.95
C SER A 130 7.57 3.00 11.30
N LEU A 131 8.59 2.80 12.11
CA LEU A 131 8.45 2.33 13.49
C LEU A 131 7.82 3.39 14.42
N TYR A 132 7.66 4.62 13.94
CA TYR A 132 7.00 5.70 14.67
C TYR A 132 5.49 5.77 14.45
N ASN A 133 4.91 4.84 13.67
CA ASN A 133 3.46 4.68 13.61
C ASN A 133 2.94 4.00 14.87
N TYR A 134 2.06 4.65 15.60
CA TYR A 134 1.38 4.11 16.79
C TYR A 134 -0.12 4.09 16.58
N ILE A 135 -0.66 2.89 16.43
CA ILE A 135 -2.08 2.64 16.21
C ILE A 135 -2.57 1.51 17.11
N SER A 136 -3.87 1.44 17.32
CA SER A 136 -4.49 0.32 18.05
C SER A 136 -5.30 -0.59 17.11
N PRO A 137 -5.46 -1.89 17.46
CA PRO A 137 -6.38 -2.77 16.74
C PRO A 137 -7.82 -2.20 16.66
N ARG A 138 -8.26 -1.51 17.72
CA ARG A 138 -9.58 -0.87 17.75
C ARG A 138 -9.72 0.21 16.69
N LEU A 139 -8.73 1.08 16.54
CA LEU A 139 -8.75 2.12 15.50
C LEU A 139 -8.88 1.51 14.10
N LEU A 140 -8.04 0.52 13.77
CA LEU A 140 -8.11 -0.16 12.47
C LEU A 140 -9.44 -0.89 12.27
N LEU A 141 -10.02 -1.46 13.33
CA LEU A 141 -11.33 -2.10 13.26
C LEU A 141 -12.43 -1.07 12.90
N GLU A 142 -12.38 0.12 13.46
CA GLU A 142 -13.37 1.17 13.12
C GLU A 142 -13.22 1.66 11.67
N TYR A 143 -12.01 1.75 11.12
CA TYR A 143 -11.81 1.99 9.69
C TYR A 143 -12.44 0.87 8.81
N LEU A 144 -12.25 -0.40 9.19
CA LEU A 144 -12.86 -1.52 8.47
C LEU A 144 -14.38 -1.50 8.57
N LYS A 145 -14.94 -1.21 9.76
CA LYS A 145 -16.39 -1.05 9.96
C LYS A 145 -16.94 0.11 9.15
N TYR A 146 -16.27 1.26 9.18
CA TYR A 146 -16.67 2.40 8.36
C TYR A 146 -16.73 2.03 6.87
N ALA A 147 -15.68 1.40 6.36
CA ALA A 147 -15.68 0.93 4.98
C ALA A 147 -16.83 -0.04 4.69
N TYR A 148 -17.11 -0.97 5.59
CA TYR A 148 -18.20 -1.95 5.43
C TYR A 148 -19.58 -1.30 5.29
N TYR A 149 -19.84 -0.25 6.07
CA TYR A 149 -21.11 0.49 6.02
C TYR A 149 -21.24 1.45 4.83
N HIS A 150 -20.13 1.72 4.11
CA HIS A 150 -20.11 2.56 2.91
C HIS A 150 -19.78 1.68 1.69
N ARG A 151 -20.83 1.24 0.98
CA ARG A 151 -20.71 0.22 -0.06
C ARG A 151 -19.79 0.61 -1.23
N ASP A 152 -19.74 1.88 -1.57
CA ASP A 152 -18.86 2.48 -2.57
C ASP A 152 -17.37 2.40 -2.18
N ILE A 153 -17.07 2.39 -0.89
CA ILE A 153 -15.73 2.18 -0.33
C ILE A 153 -15.47 0.67 -0.14
N PHE A 154 -16.45 -0.05 0.40
CA PHE A 154 -16.30 -1.46 0.76
C PHE A 154 -15.97 -2.34 -0.43
N LEU A 155 -16.72 -2.23 -1.53
CA LEU A 155 -16.53 -3.13 -2.67
C LEU A 155 -15.13 -3.02 -3.30
N PRO A 156 -14.62 -1.82 -3.63
CA PRO A 156 -13.25 -1.70 -4.14
C PRO A 156 -12.19 -2.16 -3.15
N LEU A 157 -12.36 -1.87 -1.86
CA LEU A 157 -11.45 -2.31 -0.80
C LEU A 157 -11.45 -3.84 -0.68
N TYR A 158 -12.62 -4.45 -0.56
CA TYR A 158 -12.80 -5.89 -0.37
C TYR A 158 -12.22 -6.70 -1.54
N ASP A 159 -12.43 -6.25 -2.78
CA ASP A 159 -11.90 -6.88 -4.00
C ASP A 159 -10.37 -6.75 -4.10
N ALA A 160 -9.83 -5.62 -3.62
CA ALA A 160 -8.39 -5.35 -3.65
C ALA A 160 -7.60 -6.08 -2.54
N LEU A 161 -8.25 -6.59 -1.49
CA LEU A 161 -7.58 -7.33 -0.42
C LEU A 161 -7.03 -8.69 -0.92
N PRO A 162 -5.85 -9.13 -0.45
CA PRO A 162 -5.36 -10.49 -0.62
C PRO A 162 -6.35 -11.53 -0.12
N ILE A 163 -6.47 -12.63 -0.86
CA ILE A 163 -7.39 -13.74 -0.54
C ILE A 163 -6.59 -14.93 -0.01
N ALA A 164 -6.96 -15.44 1.14
CA ALA A 164 -6.32 -16.57 1.79
C ALA A 164 -6.26 -17.82 0.89
N GLY A 165 -5.05 -18.35 0.71
CA GLY A 165 -4.78 -19.54 -0.10
C GLY A 165 -5.00 -19.39 -1.60
N VAL A 166 -5.21 -18.13 -2.09
CA VAL A 166 -5.55 -17.84 -3.49
C VAL A 166 -4.56 -16.86 -4.12
N ASP A 167 -4.47 -15.63 -3.57
CA ASP A 167 -3.68 -14.59 -4.21
C ASP A 167 -2.94 -13.65 -3.23
N GLY A 168 -2.18 -12.73 -3.80
CA GLY A 168 -1.49 -11.68 -3.08
C GLY A 168 -0.55 -12.21 -2.01
N THR A 169 -0.40 -11.46 -0.92
CA THR A 169 0.47 -11.83 0.21
C THR A 169 -0.07 -13.01 1.04
N LEU A 170 -1.30 -13.45 0.78
CA LEU A 170 -1.93 -14.60 1.44
C LEU A 170 -1.98 -15.86 0.56
N GLN A 171 -1.45 -15.85 -0.67
CA GLN A 171 -1.53 -16.96 -1.63
C GLN A 171 -1.01 -18.30 -1.08
N TYR A 172 -0.06 -18.27 -0.14
CA TYR A 172 0.54 -19.47 0.44
C TYR A 172 0.09 -19.71 1.90
N ARG A 173 -0.81 -18.89 2.45
CA ARG A 173 -1.31 -19.00 3.81
C ARG A 173 -2.72 -19.61 3.82
N MET A 174 -3.05 -20.33 4.88
CA MET A 174 -4.41 -20.90 5.15
C MET A 174 -4.95 -21.83 4.04
N LYS A 175 -4.07 -22.47 3.23
CA LYS A 175 -4.49 -23.30 2.08
C LYS A 175 -5.35 -24.51 2.43
N GLN A 176 -5.15 -25.08 3.62
CA GLN A 176 -5.81 -26.32 4.07
C GLN A 176 -6.77 -26.05 5.23
N THR A 177 -7.38 -24.87 5.27
CA THR A 177 -8.27 -24.43 6.35
C THR A 177 -9.61 -23.93 5.76
N LYS A 178 -10.60 -23.71 6.62
CA LYS A 178 -11.89 -23.08 6.24
C LYS A 178 -11.72 -21.62 5.80
N ALA A 179 -10.61 -21.00 6.18
CA ALA A 179 -10.28 -19.64 5.79
C ALA A 179 -9.91 -19.49 4.30
N ARG A 180 -9.53 -20.59 3.60
CA ARG A 180 -9.17 -20.54 2.17
C ARG A 180 -10.31 -20.00 1.32
N GLY A 181 -10.01 -18.98 0.51
CA GLY A 181 -11.01 -18.33 -0.37
C GLY A 181 -11.99 -17.43 0.37
N ASN A 182 -12.08 -17.56 1.70
CA ASN A 182 -13.02 -16.85 2.57
C ASN A 182 -12.38 -15.58 3.18
N VAL A 183 -11.22 -15.70 3.84
CA VAL A 183 -10.54 -14.56 4.45
C VAL A 183 -9.96 -13.66 3.37
N ARG A 184 -10.26 -12.36 3.48
CA ARG A 184 -9.66 -11.28 2.67
C ARG A 184 -9.02 -10.27 3.61
N ALA A 185 -7.68 -10.18 3.60
CA ALA A 185 -6.97 -9.39 4.59
C ALA A 185 -5.64 -8.84 4.09
N LYS A 186 -5.27 -7.65 4.60
CA LYS A 186 -3.96 -7.03 4.43
C LYS A 186 -3.00 -7.52 5.50
N THR A 187 -1.82 -7.92 5.08
CA THR A 187 -0.69 -8.27 5.95
C THR A 187 0.16 -7.04 6.26
N GLY A 188 0.74 -6.97 7.46
CA GLY A 188 1.80 -6.02 7.83
C GLY A 188 2.94 -6.77 8.51
N SER A 189 4.18 -6.36 8.25
CA SER A 189 5.36 -6.92 8.92
C SER A 189 6.49 -5.91 8.94
N VAL A 190 6.97 -5.63 10.14
CA VAL A 190 8.24 -4.95 10.41
C VAL A 190 8.99 -5.76 11.47
N THR A 191 10.23 -5.40 11.77
CA THR A 191 10.99 -6.11 12.81
C THR A 191 10.22 -6.17 14.13
N GLY A 192 9.98 -7.37 14.63
CA GLY A 192 9.28 -7.61 15.89
C GLY A 192 7.76 -7.46 15.84
N VAL A 193 7.15 -7.07 14.69
CA VAL A 193 5.70 -6.88 14.58
C VAL A 193 5.16 -7.64 13.37
N SER A 194 4.04 -8.34 13.56
CA SER A 194 3.27 -8.96 12.47
C SER A 194 1.79 -8.66 12.65
N SER A 195 1.13 -8.18 11.61
CA SER A 195 -0.28 -7.84 11.65
C SER A 195 -1.07 -8.48 10.50
N LEU A 196 -2.37 -8.64 10.73
CA LEU A 196 -3.34 -9.10 9.76
C LEU A 196 -4.68 -8.42 10.07
N ALA A 197 -5.26 -7.73 9.09
CA ALA A 197 -6.51 -7.01 9.25
C ALA A 197 -7.38 -7.16 8.00
N GLY A 198 -8.67 -7.38 8.18
CA GLY A 198 -9.58 -7.57 7.04
C GLY A 198 -10.92 -8.17 7.44
N TYR A 199 -11.46 -8.99 6.55
CA TYR A 199 -12.80 -9.56 6.67
C TYR A 199 -12.79 -11.07 6.49
N VAL A 200 -13.75 -11.71 7.14
CA VAL A 200 -14.03 -13.15 7.03
C VAL A 200 -15.52 -13.38 7.15
N LYS A 201 -16.06 -14.34 6.40
CA LYS A 201 -17.45 -14.77 6.55
C LYS A 201 -17.52 -15.94 7.51
N GLY A 202 -18.26 -15.79 8.61
CA GLY A 202 -18.54 -16.84 9.57
C GLY A 202 -19.44 -17.95 8.98
N ALA A 203 -19.54 -19.10 9.67
CA ALA A 203 -20.39 -20.19 9.25
C ALA A 203 -21.89 -19.84 9.25
N ASP A 204 -22.29 -18.91 10.09
CA ASP A 204 -23.64 -18.34 10.16
C ASP A 204 -23.96 -17.36 9.01
N GLY A 205 -23.00 -17.13 8.11
CA GLY A 205 -23.13 -16.24 6.98
C GLY A 205 -22.84 -14.76 7.26
N HIS A 206 -22.60 -14.37 8.52
CA HIS A 206 -22.27 -12.99 8.85
C HIS A 206 -20.86 -12.61 8.40
N GLN A 207 -20.72 -11.36 7.93
CA GLN A 207 -19.42 -10.79 7.61
C GLN A 207 -18.79 -10.23 8.89
N LEU A 208 -17.65 -10.76 9.27
CA LEU A 208 -16.85 -10.30 10.41
C LEU A 208 -15.70 -9.44 9.92
N ALA A 209 -15.44 -8.32 10.58
CA ALA A 209 -14.19 -7.57 10.46
C ALA A 209 -13.26 -7.98 11.60
N PHE A 210 -11.96 -8.14 11.32
CA PHE A 210 -10.99 -8.50 12.33
C PHE A 210 -9.67 -7.75 12.18
N VAL A 211 -8.97 -7.53 13.28
CA VAL A 211 -7.63 -6.95 13.35
C VAL A 211 -6.80 -7.71 14.36
N ILE A 212 -5.64 -8.19 13.94
CA ILE A 212 -4.67 -8.87 14.78
C ILE A 212 -3.32 -8.15 14.64
N ILE A 213 -2.78 -7.62 15.75
CA ILE A 213 -1.44 -7.01 15.81
C ILE A 213 -0.64 -7.77 16.85
N ASN A 214 0.38 -8.49 16.40
CA ASN A 214 1.33 -9.19 17.28
C ASN A 214 2.59 -8.33 17.36
N GLN A 215 2.95 -7.91 18.58
CA GLN A 215 4.14 -7.13 18.88
C GLN A 215 5.15 -7.95 19.71
N ASN A 216 6.41 -7.51 19.71
CA ASN A 216 7.51 -8.16 20.44
C ASN A 216 7.71 -9.64 20.04
N VAL A 217 7.58 -9.91 18.75
CA VAL A 217 7.66 -11.27 18.19
C VAL A 217 9.06 -11.56 17.69
N LEU A 218 9.75 -12.50 18.30
CA LEU A 218 11.09 -12.93 17.86
C LEU A 218 11.06 -13.63 16.48
N LYS A 219 10.02 -14.42 16.21
CA LYS A 219 9.86 -15.15 14.94
C LYS A 219 8.52 -14.82 14.31
N LEU A 220 8.51 -13.99 13.30
CA LEU A 220 7.29 -13.57 12.58
C LEU A 220 6.49 -14.76 12.03
N SER A 221 7.14 -15.88 11.70
CA SER A 221 6.46 -17.10 11.26
C SER A 221 5.51 -17.66 12.31
N ARG A 222 5.86 -17.58 13.60
CA ARG A 222 4.97 -18.04 14.69
C ARG A 222 3.72 -17.16 14.82
N ALA A 223 3.90 -15.84 14.71
CA ALA A 223 2.76 -14.92 14.70
C ALA A 223 1.82 -15.18 13.52
N ARG A 224 2.37 -15.46 12.33
CA ARG A 224 1.56 -15.80 11.14
C ARG A 224 0.77 -17.09 11.35
N VAL A 225 1.38 -18.13 11.94
CA VAL A 225 0.66 -19.37 12.28
C VAL A 225 -0.48 -19.12 13.27
N PHE A 226 -0.25 -18.27 14.27
CA PHE A 226 -1.30 -17.86 15.21
C PHE A 226 -2.45 -17.15 14.48
N GLN A 227 -2.13 -16.16 13.65
CA GLN A 227 -3.12 -15.42 12.83
C GLN A 227 -3.94 -16.37 11.95
N ASP A 228 -3.28 -17.34 11.29
CA ASP A 228 -3.94 -18.32 10.42
C ASP A 228 -4.91 -19.21 11.20
N LYS A 229 -4.56 -19.64 12.41
CA LYS A 229 -5.44 -20.39 13.30
C LYS A 229 -6.66 -19.59 13.75
N VAL A 230 -6.46 -18.31 14.12
CA VAL A 230 -7.57 -17.42 14.47
C VAL A 230 -8.52 -17.27 13.27
N CYS A 231 -7.99 -17.03 12.09
CA CYS A 231 -8.80 -16.91 10.86
C CYS A 231 -9.57 -18.20 10.54
N ASP A 232 -8.97 -19.38 10.76
CA ASP A 232 -9.65 -20.66 10.57
C ASP A 232 -10.82 -20.84 11.57
N ILE A 233 -10.64 -20.44 12.84
CA ILE A 233 -11.70 -20.46 13.85
C ILE A 233 -12.85 -19.53 13.46
N LEU A 234 -12.54 -18.29 13.04
CA LEU A 234 -13.54 -17.30 12.62
C LEU A 234 -14.31 -17.73 11.35
N SER A 235 -13.77 -18.67 10.58
CA SER A 235 -14.37 -19.19 9.35
C SER A 235 -15.29 -20.40 9.56
N ARG A 236 -15.45 -20.83 10.83
CA ARG A 236 -16.21 -22.03 11.21
C ARG A 236 -17.67 -21.73 11.55
#